data_5014319adb39f30c26e95ff0246c5d63
#
_entry.id   5014319adb39f30c26e95ff0246c5d63
#
_cell.length_a   1.000
_cell.length_b   1.000
_cell.length_c   1.000
_cell.angle_alpha   90.00
_cell.angle_beta   90.00
_cell.angle_gamma   90.00
#
_symmetry.space_group_name_H-M   'P 1'
#
loop_
_entity.id
_entity.type
_entity.pdbx_description
1 polymer ?
#
loop_
_entity_poly.entity_id
_entity_poly.type
_entity_poly.pdbx_seq_one_letter_code
_entity_poly.pdbx_strand_id
1 'polypeptide(L)'
;MSESQFGREDARGNWVPDKPISYGPAFAWPPQPKALLKWFFGLPGYLLPWNIPYALLAIFIWAYLTPPLEHFQTLSLTWFAVILARNIVLAILVYGAWHMWLYVWRKQDTAYKYNRKWPDEDAERFTFNNQTRDNMFWTLASGVPIWTCYEVLLLWAYANGHATMINPSENPLGFIALFFLVPFVHEVGFYFAHRFLHWPPLYRIAHQLHHRNTNPGPWSGLSMHPIEHVIYFSSILIFFIVPAHPIHMINLASRLGVAPAQGHTGFDRLVVGEDASMDASYYAHYLHHKYFEVNYADGMVPLDKWFGSFHDGTPEAHEAMKARRRRRGV
;
A
#
# COMPACT_ATOMS: atom_id res chain seq x y z
N MET A 1 26.81 6.41 -5.24
CA MET A 1 26.45 5.54 -6.39
C MET A 1 26.03 6.42 -7.55
N SER A 2 26.48 6.12 -8.78
CA SER A 2 25.95 6.86 -9.94
C SER A 2 24.51 6.39 -10.22
N GLU A 3 23.61 7.31 -10.51
CA GLU A 3 22.21 7.02 -10.88
C GLU A 3 22.13 6.00 -12.02
N SER A 4 23.12 5.99 -12.93
CA SER A 4 23.22 5.08 -14.06
C SER A 4 23.21 3.58 -13.71
N GLN A 5 23.34 3.19 -12.43
CA GLN A 5 23.32 1.77 -12.03
C GLN A 5 21.89 1.20 -11.92
N PHE A 6 20.87 2.04 -11.79
CA PHE A 6 19.49 1.59 -11.49
C PHE A 6 18.49 1.97 -12.57
N GLY A 7 18.81 2.92 -13.41
CA GLY A 7 17.91 3.42 -14.43
C GLY A 7 18.46 4.65 -15.15
N ARG A 8 17.58 5.36 -15.84
CA ARG A 8 17.92 6.55 -16.61
C ARG A 8 16.80 7.57 -16.56
N GLU A 9 17.15 8.82 -16.82
CA GLU A 9 16.15 9.85 -17.10
C GLU A 9 15.70 9.77 -18.57
N ASP A 10 14.39 9.93 -18.79
CA ASP A 10 13.84 10.13 -20.14
C ASP A 10 14.12 11.57 -20.64
N ALA A 11 13.76 11.88 -21.88
CA ALA A 11 13.94 13.20 -22.49
C ALA A 11 13.21 14.35 -21.74
N ARG A 12 12.33 14.03 -20.80
CA ARG A 12 11.60 14.98 -19.94
C ARG A 12 12.18 15.04 -18.52
N GLY A 13 13.26 14.30 -18.25
CA GLY A 13 13.88 14.19 -16.94
C GLY A 13 13.07 13.32 -15.95
N ASN A 14 12.18 12.46 -16.44
CA ASN A 14 11.48 11.49 -15.59
C ASN A 14 12.34 10.25 -15.42
N TRP A 15 12.37 9.73 -14.20
CA TRP A 15 13.11 8.51 -13.92
C TRP A 15 12.44 7.25 -14.48
N VAL A 16 13.21 6.41 -15.16
CA VAL A 16 12.78 5.12 -15.68
C VAL A 16 13.78 4.05 -15.22
N PRO A 17 13.36 3.08 -14.39
CA PRO A 17 14.20 1.97 -13.98
C PRO A 17 14.67 1.13 -15.19
N ASP A 18 15.92 0.68 -15.18
CA ASP A 18 16.48 -0.16 -16.28
C ASP A 18 15.98 -1.61 -16.22
N LYS A 19 15.64 -2.08 -15.00
CA LYS A 19 15.16 -3.46 -14.83
C LYS A 19 13.65 -3.51 -15.04
N PRO A 20 13.17 -4.40 -15.92
CA PRO A 20 11.74 -4.68 -16.01
C PRO A 20 11.17 -5.15 -14.67
N ILE A 21 9.91 -4.78 -14.41
CA ILE A 21 9.18 -5.29 -13.25
C ILE A 21 9.10 -6.80 -13.34
N SER A 22 9.45 -7.49 -12.25
CA SER A 22 9.42 -8.94 -12.17
C SER A 22 8.87 -9.41 -10.83
N TYR A 23 8.31 -10.61 -10.82
CA TYR A 23 7.81 -11.22 -9.58
C TYR A 23 8.91 -11.98 -8.85
N GLY A 24 8.76 -12.08 -7.53
CA GLY A 24 9.66 -12.88 -6.71
C GLY A 24 9.64 -14.38 -7.06
N PRO A 25 10.69 -15.12 -6.69
CA PRO A 25 10.86 -16.52 -7.06
C PRO A 25 9.86 -17.49 -6.40
N ALA A 26 9.03 -17.01 -5.47
CA ALA A 26 8.00 -17.83 -4.81
C ALA A 26 6.97 -18.44 -5.80
N PHE A 27 6.78 -17.79 -6.96
CA PHE A 27 5.85 -18.23 -8.00
C PHE A 27 6.57 -18.68 -9.28
N ALA A 28 7.88 -18.91 -9.21
CA ALA A 28 8.66 -19.39 -10.36
C ALA A 28 8.52 -20.91 -10.51
N TRP A 29 8.39 -21.37 -11.75
CA TRP A 29 8.42 -22.80 -12.08
C TRP A 29 9.49 -23.08 -13.15
N PRO A 30 10.38 -24.06 -12.97
CA PRO A 30 10.53 -24.93 -11.78
C PRO A 30 11.00 -24.17 -10.53
N PRO A 31 10.71 -24.68 -9.31
CA PRO A 31 11.14 -24.06 -8.06
C PRO A 31 12.65 -23.85 -7.98
N GLN A 32 13.07 -22.70 -7.49
CA GLN A 32 14.47 -22.30 -7.35
C GLN A 32 14.82 -22.09 -5.86
N PRO A 33 15.18 -23.15 -5.11
CA PRO A 33 15.33 -23.07 -3.64
C PRO A 33 16.33 -21.99 -3.18
N LYS A 34 17.48 -21.87 -3.84
CA LYS A 34 18.49 -20.84 -3.50
C LYS A 34 17.96 -19.41 -3.72
N ALA A 35 17.27 -19.18 -4.83
CA ALA A 35 16.65 -17.90 -5.12
C ALA A 35 15.53 -17.58 -4.14
N LEU A 36 14.74 -18.58 -3.77
CA LEU A 36 13.66 -18.46 -2.77
C LEU A 36 14.21 -18.09 -1.39
N LEU A 37 15.26 -18.76 -0.92
CA LEU A 37 15.91 -18.44 0.35
C LEU A 37 16.51 -17.01 0.34
N LYS A 38 17.19 -16.65 -0.76
CA LYS A 38 17.73 -15.29 -0.93
C LYS A 38 16.62 -14.24 -0.95
N TRP A 39 15.52 -14.51 -1.63
CA TRP A 39 14.37 -13.60 -1.65
C TRP A 39 13.70 -13.52 -0.28
N PHE A 40 13.55 -14.62 0.43
CA PHE A 40 12.87 -14.63 1.73
C PHE A 40 13.67 -13.89 2.81
N PHE A 41 14.98 -14.14 2.91
CA PHE A 41 15.85 -13.60 3.96
C PHE A 41 16.74 -12.44 3.50
N GLY A 42 16.73 -12.10 2.22
CA GLY A 42 17.58 -11.06 1.65
C GLY A 42 17.19 -9.63 2.00
N LEU A 43 18.04 -8.69 1.62
CA LEU A 43 17.79 -7.24 1.71
C LEU A 43 18.14 -6.60 0.34
N PRO A 44 17.18 -6.15 -0.48
CA PRO A 44 15.74 -6.29 -0.26
C PRO A 44 15.25 -7.75 -0.43
N GLY A 45 14.20 -8.09 0.27
CA GLY A 45 13.60 -9.40 0.23
C GLY A 45 12.16 -9.42 0.77
N TYR A 46 11.66 -10.62 1.05
CA TYR A 46 10.31 -10.76 1.58
C TYR A 46 10.20 -10.22 3.02
N LEU A 47 11.13 -10.57 3.91
CA LEU A 47 11.09 -10.14 5.32
C LEU A 47 11.49 -8.67 5.48
N LEU A 48 12.52 -8.26 4.81
CA LEU A 48 13.11 -6.92 4.91
C LEU A 48 13.11 -6.21 3.55
N PRO A 49 12.93 -4.87 3.51
CA PRO A 49 12.88 -3.98 4.68
C PRO A 49 11.50 -3.82 5.31
N TRP A 50 10.39 -4.37 4.73
CA TRP A 50 9.05 -3.90 5.08
C TRP A 50 8.24 -4.85 5.98
N ASN A 51 8.24 -6.17 5.74
CA ASN A 51 7.31 -7.07 6.45
C ASN A 51 7.62 -7.21 7.94
N ILE A 52 8.89 -7.28 8.34
CA ILE A 52 9.28 -7.28 9.76
C ILE A 52 8.91 -5.96 10.45
N PRO A 53 9.25 -4.76 9.93
CA PRO A 53 8.81 -3.51 10.54
C PRO A 53 7.30 -3.39 10.74
N TYR A 54 6.48 -3.83 9.77
CA TYR A 54 5.02 -3.84 9.95
C TYR A 54 4.56 -4.82 11.02
N ALA A 55 5.15 -6.01 11.11
CA ALA A 55 4.86 -6.96 12.18
C ALA A 55 5.25 -6.38 13.56
N LEU A 56 6.43 -5.78 13.68
CA LEU A 56 6.86 -5.12 14.91
C LEU A 56 5.98 -3.92 15.27
N LEU A 57 5.55 -3.14 14.30
CA LEU A 57 4.59 -2.06 14.51
C LEU A 57 3.27 -2.59 15.06
N ALA A 58 2.74 -3.69 14.52
CA ALA A 58 1.51 -4.31 15.01
C ALA A 58 1.68 -4.85 16.44
N ILE A 59 2.82 -5.45 16.77
CA ILE A 59 3.15 -5.89 18.12
C ILE A 59 3.16 -4.70 19.07
N PHE A 60 3.83 -3.62 18.68
CA PHE A 60 3.90 -2.40 19.49
C PHE A 60 2.51 -1.76 19.69
N ILE A 61 1.70 -1.65 18.63
CA ILE A 61 0.34 -1.12 18.70
C ILE A 61 -0.51 -1.97 19.63
N TRP A 62 -0.48 -3.28 19.49
CA TRP A 62 -1.24 -4.18 20.34
C TRP A 62 -0.83 -4.07 21.81
N ALA A 63 0.48 -4.12 22.10
CA ALA A 63 1.00 -4.16 23.45
C ALA A 63 0.84 -2.84 24.23
N TYR A 64 0.94 -1.69 23.54
CA TYR A 64 1.06 -0.39 24.21
C TYR A 64 -0.01 0.62 23.81
N LEU A 65 -0.66 0.47 22.65
CA LEU A 65 -1.54 1.48 22.09
C LEU A 65 -2.97 0.98 21.84
N THR A 66 -3.25 -0.28 22.20
CA THR A 66 -4.60 -0.85 22.11
C THR A 66 -5.14 -1.03 23.53
N PRO A 67 -6.32 -0.48 23.85
CA PRO A 67 -6.97 -0.74 25.13
C PRO A 67 -7.25 -2.24 25.34
N PRO A 68 -7.34 -2.71 26.60
CA PRO A 68 -7.74 -4.08 26.89
C PRO A 68 -9.01 -4.50 26.14
N LEU A 69 -9.05 -5.74 25.67
CA LEU A 69 -10.10 -6.24 24.78
C LEU A 69 -11.50 -6.14 25.42
N GLU A 70 -11.59 -6.25 26.75
CA GLU A 70 -12.83 -6.13 27.53
C GLU A 70 -13.54 -4.80 27.31
N HIS A 71 -12.80 -3.74 26.98
CA HIS A 71 -13.38 -2.43 26.69
C HIS A 71 -14.18 -2.39 25.39
N PHE A 72 -14.00 -3.38 24.52
CA PHE A 72 -14.71 -3.50 23.24
C PHE A 72 -15.93 -4.45 23.31
N GLN A 73 -16.32 -4.97 24.48
CA GLN A 73 -17.56 -5.75 24.62
C GLN A 73 -18.79 -4.96 24.20
N THR A 74 -18.79 -3.65 24.42
CA THR A 74 -19.81 -2.74 23.89
C THR A 74 -19.17 -1.71 22.95
N LEU A 75 -19.86 -1.38 21.85
CA LEU A 75 -19.42 -0.30 20.97
C LEU A 75 -19.54 1.04 21.72
N SER A 76 -18.43 1.73 21.88
CA SER A 76 -18.32 2.97 22.64
C SER A 76 -17.63 4.06 21.82
N LEU A 77 -18.21 5.27 21.83
CA LEU A 77 -17.60 6.45 21.22
C LEU A 77 -16.25 6.80 21.85
N THR A 78 -16.07 6.53 23.15
CA THR A 78 -14.80 6.77 23.84
C THR A 78 -13.70 5.92 23.24
N TRP A 79 -13.91 4.61 23.14
CA TRP A 79 -12.88 3.71 22.59
C TRP A 79 -12.69 3.88 21.08
N PHE A 80 -13.76 4.21 20.36
CA PHE A 80 -13.62 4.62 18.96
C PHE A 80 -12.73 5.87 18.85
N ALA A 81 -12.93 6.89 19.67
CA ALA A 81 -12.12 8.11 19.65
C ALA A 81 -10.66 7.86 20.02
N VAL A 82 -10.38 6.95 20.96
CA VAL A 82 -9.01 6.55 21.34
C VAL A 82 -8.29 5.89 20.17
N ILE A 83 -8.94 4.91 19.52
CA ILE A 83 -8.37 4.24 18.35
C ILE A 83 -8.21 5.22 17.17
N LEU A 84 -9.20 6.09 16.94
CA LEU A 84 -9.14 7.13 15.92
C LEU A 84 -7.96 8.08 16.15
N ALA A 85 -7.79 8.58 17.36
CA ALA A 85 -6.68 9.47 17.71
C ALA A 85 -5.33 8.80 17.46
N ARG A 86 -5.17 7.53 17.88
CA ARG A 86 -3.98 6.71 17.61
C ARG A 86 -3.71 6.56 16.11
N ASN A 87 -4.73 6.23 15.32
CA ASN A 87 -4.60 6.02 13.88
C ASN A 87 -4.28 7.34 13.15
N ILE A 88 -4.86 8.48 13.59
CA ILE A 88 -4.51 9.82 13.07
C ILE A 88 -3.02 10.11 13.33
N VAL A 89 -2.55 9.90 14.57
CA VAL A 89 -1.15 10.13 14.93
C VAL A 89 -0.24 9.24 14.10
N LEU A 90 -0.55 7.95 13.96
CA LEU A 90 0.22 7.01 13.15
C LEU A 90 0.27 7.45 11.68
N ALA A 91 -0.86 7.85 11.11
CA ALA A 91 -0.92 8.35 9.74
C ALA A 91 -0.06 9.62 9.57
N ILE A 92 -0.21 10.60 10.48
CA ILE A 92 0.58 11.84 10.42
C ILE A 92 2.08 11.54 10.51
N LEU A 93 2.50 10.63 11.39
CA LEU A 93 3.91 10.29 11.53
C LEU A 93 4.45 9.61 10.28
N VAL A 94 3.75 8.61 9.73
CA VAL A 94 4.26 7.85 8.58
C VAL A 94 4.18 8.65 7.28
N TYR A 95 3.00 9.19 6.94
CA TYR A 95 2.81 9.99 5.73
C TYR A 95 3.62 11.29 5.80
N GLY A 96 3.63 11.91 6.99
CA GLY A 96 4.40 13.12 7.25
C GLY A 96 5.89 12.91 7.12
N ALA A 97 6.45 11.81 7.64
CA ALA A 97 7.87 11.51 7.51
C ALA A 97 8.32 11.41 6.05
N TRP A 98 7.60 10.62 5.24
CA TRP A 98 7.86 10.53 3.79
C TRP A 98 7.72 11.87 3.09
N HIS A 99 6.65 12.63 3.41
CA HIS A 99 6.38 13.93 2.79
C HIS A 99 7.44 14.96 3.16
N MET A 100 7.80 15.07 4.45
CA MET A 100 8.83 15.99 4.92
C MET A 100 10.17 15.69 4.26
N TRP A 101 10.58 14.43 4.20
CA TRP A 101 11.88 14.04 3.65
C TRP A 101 11.99 14.30 2.15
N LEU A 102 11.00 13.83 1.38
CA LEU A 102 11.08 13.83 -0.08
C LEU A 102 10.52 15.08 -0.73
N TYR A 103 9.54 15.76 -0.11
CA TYR A 103 8.79 16.84 -0.75
C TYR A 103 9.02 18.22 -0.13
N VAL A 104 9.21 18.30 1.19
CA VAL A 104 9.46 19.59 1.88
C VAL A 104 10.96 19.86 1.95
N TRP A 105 11.73 18.94 2.55
CA TRP A 105 13.18 19.07 2.65
C TRP A 105 13.92 18.73 1.36
N ARG A 106 13.25 18.01 0.44
CA ARG A 106 13.78 17.61 -0.87
C ARG A 106 15.18 17.02 -0.77
N LYS A 107 15.41 16.09 0.19
CA LYS A 107 16.74 15.57 0.56
C LYS A 107 17.50 14.92 -0.60
N GLN A 108 16.82 14.49 -1.63
CA GLN A 108 17.39 13.93 -2.86
C GLN A 108 16.91 14.65 -4.13
N ASP A 109 16.28 15.83 -3.97
CA ASP A 109 15.66 16.62 -5.05
C ASP A 109 14.82 15.70 -5.97
N THR A 110 15.09 15.68 -7.28
CA THR A 110 14.38 14.83 -8.26
C THR A 110 15.12 13.53 -8.58
N ALA A 111 16.22 13.23 -7.90
CA ALA A 111 16.93 11.98 -8.09
C ALA A 111 16.00 10.77 -7.85
N TYR A 112 15.93 9.87 -8.83
CA TYR A 112 15.05 8.71 -8.85
C TYR A 112 13.54 9.01 -8.85
N LYS A 113 13.09 10.23 -9.18
CA LYS A 113 11.68 10.61 -9.20
C LYS A 113 11.02 10.20 -10.54
N TYR A 114 9.98 9.36 -10.47
CA TYR A 114 9.27 8.86 -11.67
C TYR A 114 8.66 9.96 -12.54
N ASN A 115 8.17 11.02 -11.94
CA ASN A 115 7.71 12.21 -12.63
C ASN A 115 8.45 13.43 -12.04
N ARG A 116 9.28 14.08 -12.84
CA ARG A 116 10.10 15.21 -12.39
C ARG A 116 9.31 16.38 -11.80
N LYS A 117 8.04 16.54 -12.19
CA LYS A 117 7.19 17.58 -11.65
C LYS A 117 6.90 17.38 -10.17
N TRP A 118 6.80 18.48 -9.43
CA TRP A 118 6.29 18.50 -8.08
C TRP A 118 4.74 18.45 -8.08
N PRO A 119 4.08 18.15 -6.94
CA PRO A 119 2.64 18.20 -6.83
C PRO A 119 2.06 19.56 -7.25
N ASP A 120 0.88 19.56 -7.82
CA ASP A 120 0.23 20.77 -8.28
C ASP A 120 -0.20 21.63 -7.09
N GLU A 121 0.19 22.91 -7.09
CA GLU A 121 -0.13 23.90 -6.03
C GLU A 121 -1.29 24.83 -6.40
N ASP A 122 -1.67 24.89 -7.69
CA ASP A 122 -2.79 25.68 -8.21
C ASP A 122 -3.48 24.91 -9.34
N ALA A 123 -4.36 23.97 -8.97
CA ALA A 123 -5.08 23.13 -9.92
C ALA A 123 -6.52 22.86 -9.47
N GLU A 124 -7.50 23.38 -10.20
CA GLU A 124 -8.94 23.32 -9.92
C GLU A 124 -9.49 21.89 -9.75
N ARG A 125 -8.77 20.88 -10.28
CA ARG A 125 -9.16 19.47 -10.13
C ARG A 125 -9.04 18.96 -8.69
N PHE A 126 -8.35 19.67 -7.79
CA PHE A 126 -8.20 19.34 -6.38
C PHE A 126 -9.06 20.27 -5.51
N THR A 127 -9.66 19.73 -4.45
CA THR A 127 -10.66 20.40 -3.60
C THR A 127 -10.17 21.76 -3.06
N PHE A 128 -8.88 21.89 -2.77
CA PHE A 128 -8.28 23.13 -2.26
C PHE A 128 -7.39 23.82 -3.29
N ASN A 129 -7.60 23.55 -4.57
CA ASN A 129 -6.68 23.92 -5.66
C ASN A 129 -5.23 23.46 -5.44
N ASN A 130 -5.02 22.59 -4.46
CA ASN A 130 -3.70 22.11 -4.05
C ASN A 130 -3.72 20.61 -3.83
N GLN A 131 -2.91 19.89 -4.59
CA GLN A 131 -2.87 18.43 -4.57
C GLN A 131 -2.52 17.87 -3.19
N THR A 132 -1.51 18.43 -2.51
CA THR A 132 -1.09 17.93 -1.19
C THR A 132 -2.16 18.12 -0.14
N ARG A 133 -2.81 19.31 -0.09
CA ARG A 133 -3.88 19.60 0.88
C ARG A 133 -5.11 18.73 0.63
N ASP A 134 -5.50 18.55 -0.62
CA ASP A 134 -6.60 17.66 -1.00
C ASP A 134 -6.31 16.22 -0.54
N ASN A 135 -5.11 15.72 -0.81
CA ASN A 135 -4.70 14.37 -0.42
C ASN A 135 -4.67 14.19 1.10
N MET A 136 -4.14 15.16 1.85
CA MET A 136 -4.18 15.14 3.32
C MET A 136 -5.61 15.12 3.86
N PHE A 137 -6.49 15.93 3.26
CA PHE A 137 -7.90 16.00 3.67
C PHE A 137 -8.57 14.62 3.50
N TRP A 138 -8.52 14.00 2.33
CA TRP A 138 -9.18 12.71 2.09
C TRP A 138 -8.58 11.59 2.93
N THR A 139 -7.26 11.58 3.13
CA THR A 139 -6.60 10.63 4.00
C THR A 139 -7.10 10.73 5.44
N LEU A 140 -7.11 11.94 6.02
CA LEU A 140 -7.42 12.15 7.43
C LEU A 140 -8.93 12.21 7.73
N ALA A 141 -9.73 12.82 6.85
CA ALA A 141 -11.16 12.99 7.06
C ALA A 141 -12.02 11.78 6.67
N SER A 142 -11.50 10.89 5.84
CA SER A 142 -12.23 9.72 5.36
C SER A 142 -11.45 8.41 5.56
N GLY A 143 -10.20 8.33 5.09
CA GLY A 143 -9.40 7.11 5.14
C GLY A 143 -9.20 6.61 6.58
N VAL A 144 -8.65 7.45 7.43
CA VAL A 144 -8.36 7.08 8.83
C VAL A 144 -9.63 6.77 9.64
N PRO A 145 -10.73 7.53 9.55
CA PRO A 145 -11.98 7.17 10.21
C PRO A 145 -12.55 5.82 9.77
N ILE A 146 -12.56 5.52 8.47
CA ILE A 146 -13.08 4.25 7.94
C ILE A 146 -12.18 3.07 8.35
N TRP A 147 -10.85 3.23 8.29
CA TRP A 147 -9.89 2.28 8.87
C TRP A 147 -10.23 1.99 10.35
N THR A 148 -10.46 3.05 11.14
CA THR A 148 -10.82 2.93 12.56
C THR A 148 -12.12 2.17 12.75
N CYS A 149 -13.14 2.41 11.92
CA CYS A 149 -14.41 1.66 11.99
C CYS A 149 -14.19 0.15 11.82
N TYR A 150 -13.39 -0.28 10.84
CA TYR A 150 -13.08 -1.70 10.63
C TYR A 150 -12.31 -2.30 11.80
N GLU A 151 -11.34 -1.58 12.33
CA GLU A 151 -10.55 -2.05 13.45
C GLU A 151 -11.38 -2.20 14.72
N VAL A 152 -12.19 -1.19 15.08
CA VAL A 152 -13.08 -1.23 16.23
C VAL A 152 -14.15 -2.32 16.09
N LEU A 153 -14.69 -2.52 14.89
CA LEU A 153 -15.62 -3.60 14.59
C LEU A 153 -15.01 -4.98 14.87
N LEU A 154 -13.78 -5.22 14.44
CA LEU A 154 -13.09 -6.49 14.68
C LEU A 154 -12.68 -6.67 16.15
N LEU A 155 -12.22 -5.60 16.82
CA LEU A 155 -11.95 -5.67 18.26
C LEU A 155 -13.22 -6.02 19.05
N TRP A 156 -14.36 -5.44 18.69
CA TRP A 156 -15.66 -5.81 19.24
C TRP A 156 -16.02 -7.27 18.94
N ALA A 157 -15.78 -7.73 17.72
CA ALA A 157 -16.06 -9.11 17.33
C ALA A 157 -15.22 -10.12 18.13
N TYR A 158 -13.94 -9.84 18.35
CA TYR A 158 -13.08 -10.66 19.20
C TYR A 158 -13.53 -10.63 20.66
N ALA A 159 -13.88 -9.46 21.19
CA ALA A 159 -14.33 -9.30 22.58
C ALA A 159 -15.63 -10.07 22.89
N ASN A 160 -16.47 -10.31 21.88
CA ASN A 160 -17.76 -10.98 21.99
C ASN A 160 -17.76 -12.42 21.42
N GLY A 161 -16.61 -12.95 21.00
CA GLY A 161 -16.51 -14.30 20.45
C GLY A 161 -17.11 -14.49 19.04
N HIS A 162 -17.38 -13.40 18.33
CA HIS A 162 -17.85 -13.45 16.93
C HIS A 162 -16.69 -13.67 15.93
N ALA A 163 -15.46 -13.42 16.35
CA ALA A 163 -14.25 -13.77 15.64
C ALA A 163 -13.43 -14.74 16.51
N THR A 164 -12.96 -15.85 15.92
CA THR A 164 -12.22 -16.86 16.66
C THR A 164 -10.80 -16.40 16.92
N MET A 165 -10.39 -16.35 18.20
CA MET A 165 -9.07 -15.96 18.61
C MET A 165 -8.13 -17.17 18.74
N ILE A 166 -6.93 -17.07 18.14
CA ILE A 166 -5.85 -18.04 18.35
C ILE A 166 -5.07 -17.64 19.60
N ASN A 167 -4.92 -18.57 20.54
CA ASN A 167 -4.03 -18.42 21.67
C ASN A 167 -2.58 -18.80 21.25
N PRO A 168 -1.59 -17.89 21.40
CA PRO A 168 -0.20 -18.18 21.03
C PRO A 168 0.40 -19.37 21.79
N SER A 169 -0.02 -19.62 23.03
CA SER A 169 0.48 -20.75 23.83
C SER A 169 -0.05 -22.11 23.39
N GLU A 170 -1.25 -22.14 22.79
CA GLU A 170 -1.90 -23.36 22.33
C GLU A 170 -1.56 -23.66 20.87
N ASN A 171 -1.39 -22.63 20.04
CA ASN A 171 -1.06 -22.77 18.62
C ASN A 171 0.06 -21.79 18.19
N PRO A 172 1.30 -21.97 18.69
CA PRO A 172 2.41 -21.07 18.37
C PRO A 172 2.79 -21.06 16.89
N LEU A 173 2.70 -22.20 16.21
CA LEU A 173 3.02 -22.29 14.78
C LEU A 173 2.00 -21.54 13.93
N GLY A 174 0.71 -21.69 14.20
CA GLY A 174 -0.35 -20.96 13.52
C GLY A 174 -0.23 -19.45 13.77
N PHE A 175 0.06 -19.06 15.00
CA PHE A 175 0.29 -17.67 15.38
C PHE A 175 1.45 -17.05 14.59
N ILE A 176 2.60 -17.72 14.51
CA ILE A 176 3.76 -17.24 13.76
C ILE A 176 3.47 -17.25 12.24
N ALA A 177 2.85 -18.31 11.72
CA ALA A 177 2.55 -18.44 10.30
C ALA A 177 1.68 -17.28 9.78
N LEU A 178 0.73 -16.80 10.57
CA LEU A 178 -0.15 -15.69 10.19
C LEU A 178 0.61 -14.38 9.95
N PHE A 179 1.72 -14.09 10.66
CA PHE A 179 2.55 -12.93 10.34
C PHE A 179 3.14 -13.02 8.93
N PHE A 180 3.47 -14.22 8.45
CA PHE A 180 3.95 -14.43 7.09
C PHE A 180 2.82 -14.48 6.06
N LEU A 181 1.59 -14.74 6.45
CA LEU A 181 0.44 -14.81 5.54
C LEU A 181 -0.26 -13.45 5.36
N VAL A 182 -0.23 -12.59 6.37
CA VAL A 182 -0.87 -11.26 6.30
C VAL A 182 -0.46 -10.45 5.07
N PRO A 183 0.83 -10.38 4.64
CA PRO A 183 1.20 -9.69 3.41
C PRO A 183 0.53 -10.25 2.15
N PHE A 184 0.32 -11.57 2.08
CA PHE A 184 -0.39 -12.20 0.95
C PHE A 184 -1.89 -11.88 0.99
N VAL A 185 -2.49 -11.87 2.18
CA VAL A 185 -3.90 -11.46 2.36
C VAL A 185 -4.09 -10.01 1.90
N HIS A 186 -3.16 -9.13 2.29
CA HIS A 186 -3.15 -7.74 1.82
C HIS A 186 -3.10 -7.67 0.29
N GLU A 187 -2.12 -8.30 -0.33
CA GLU A 187 -1.89 -8.27 -1.78
C GLU A 187 -3.11 -8.78 -2.57
N VAL A 188 -3.66 -9.93 -2.15
CA VAL A 188 -4.83 -10.54 -2.83
C VAL A 188 -6.07 -9.68 -2.61
N GLY A 189 -6.32 -9.23 -1.38
CA GLY A 189 -7.44 -8.36 -1.05
C GLY A 189 -7.38 -7.03 -1.81
N PHE A 190 -6.20 -6.40 -1.82
CA PHE A 190 -5.95 -5.17 -2.55
C PHE A 190 -6.21 -5.33 -4.05
N TYR A 191 -5.65 -6.37 -4.68
CA TYR A 191 -5.85 -6.60 -6.11
C TYR A 191 -7.32 -6.70 -6.49
N PHE A 192 -8.11 -7.51 -5.78
CA PHE A 192 -9.52 -7.69 -6.12
C PHE A 192 -10.35 -6.45 -5.83
N ALA A 193 -10.13 -5.79 -4.70
CA ALA A 193 -10.78 -4.51 -4.37
C ALA A 193 -10.46 -3.44 -5.42
N HIS A 194 -9.18 -3.27 -5.76
CA HIS A 194 -8.70 -2.29 -6.70
C HIS A 194 -9.23 -2.55 -8.12
N ARG A 195 -9.16 -3.79 -8.58
CA ARG A 195 -9.70 -4.17 -9.88
C ARG A 195 -11.23 -3.99 -9.97
N PHE A 196 -11.95 -4.24 -8.87
CA PHE A 196 -13.38 -3.98 -8.77
C PHE A 196 -13.70 -2.48 -8.83
N LEU A 197 -12.89 -1.64 -8.20
CA LEU A 197 -13.01 -0.19 -8.26
C LEU A 197 -12.80 0.37 -9.68
N HIS A 198 -12.05 -0.35 -10.53
CA HIS A 198 -11.94 -0.02 -11.96
C HIS A 198 -13.13 -0.43 -12.82
N TRP A 199 -14.17 -1.06 -12.25
CA TRP A 199 -15.44 -1.23 -12.95
C TRP A 199 -16.04 0.15 -13.24
N PRO A 200 -16.44 0.47 -14.51
CA PRO A 200 -16.74 1.85 -14.93
C PRO A 200 -17.69 2.64 -14.04
N PRO A 201 -18.80 2.08 -13.48
CA PRO A 201 -19.63 2.81 -12.55
C PRO A 201 -18.90 3.21 -11.26
N LEU A 202 -18.16 2.28 -10.63
CA LEU A 202 -17.42 2.55 -9.40
C LEU A 202 -16.22 3.47 -9.64
N TYR A 203 -15.55 3.32 -10.79
CA TYR A 203 -14.48 4.23 -11.18
C TYR A 203 -14.95 5.68 -11.21
N ARG A 204 -16.08 5.94 -11.89
CA ARG A 204 -16.63 7.30 -12.03
C ARG A 204 -17.10 7.90 -10.70
N ILE A 205 -17.70 7.09 -9.83
CA ILE A 205 -18.28 7.55 -8.56
C ILE A 205 -17.20 7.73 -7.49
N ALA A 206 -16.24 6.82 -7.42
CA ALA A 206 -15.30 6.74 -6.30
C ALA A 206 -13.84 6.86 -6.74
N HIS A 207 -13.35 5.94 -7.58
CA HIS A 207 -11.94 5.73 -7.81
C HIS A 207 -11.27 6.82 -8.68
N GLN A 208 -12.04 7.56 -9.45
CA GLN A 208 -11.56 8.72 -10.21
C GLN A 208 -10.92 9.79 -9.31
N LEU A 209 -11.38 9.91 -8.05
CA LEU A 209 -10.78 10.82 -7.06
C LEU A 209 -9.32 10.44 -6.80
N HIS A 210 -9.04 9.16 -6.58
CA HIS A 210 -7.69 8.64 -6.37
C HIS A 210 -6.82 8.87 -7.63
N HIS A 211 -7.34 8.54 -8.79
CA HIS A 211 -6.65 8.67 -10.07
C HIS A 211 -6.46 10.12 -10.58
N ARG A 212 -7.00 11.15 -9.91
CA ARG A 212 -6.58 12.53 -10.14
C ARG A 212 -5.09 12.75 -9.87
N ASN A 213 -4.50 11.90 -9.01
CA ASN A 213 -3.10 11.89 -8.66
C ASN A 213 -2.24 11.15 -9.71
N THR A 214 -2.17 11.66 -10.94
CA THR A 214 -1.29 11.11 -11.99
C THR A 214 0.20 11.34 -11.71
N ASN A 215 0.52 12.23 -10.77
CA ASN A 215 1.83 12.44 -10.18
C ASN A 215 1.72 12.20 -8.67
N PRO A 216 1.75 10.94 -8.22
CA PRO A 216 1.52 10.60 -6.83
C PRO A 216 2.59 11.16 -5.90
N GLY A 217 2.21 11.45 -4.68
CA GLY A 217 3.06 11.74 -3.55
C GLY A 217 2.55 10.98 -2.31
N PRO A 218 3.28 10.92 -1.20
CA PRO A 218 2.93 10.05 -0.06
C PRO A 218 1.46 10.14 0.36
N TRP A 219 0.93 11.35 0.53
CA TRP A 219 -0.45 11.58 0.95
C TRP A 219 -1.51 11.13 -0.08
N SER A 220 -1.13 10.91 -1.34
CA SER A 220 -2.07 10.39 -2.33
C SER A 220 -2.44 8.92 -2.10
N GLY A 221 -1.66 8.20 -1.29
CA GLY A 221 -1.85 6.78 -1.03
C GLY A 221 -3.21 6.43 -0.43
N LEU A 222 -3.74 7.26 0.46
CA LEU A 222 -5.10 7.16 0.99
C LEU A 222 -6.00 8.35 0.61
N SER A 223 -5.67 9.08 -0.46
CA SER A 223 -6.56 10.09 -1.03
C SER A 223 -7.61 9.41 -1.90
N MET A 224 -8.65 8.90 -1.28
CA MET A 224 -9.69 8.08 -1.88
C MET A 224 -11.08 8.58 -1.46
N HIS A 225 -12.09 8.28 -2.27
CA HIS A 225 -13.49 8.53 -1.93
C HIS A 225 -13.96 7.60 -0.77
N PRO A 226 -14.88 8.01 0.11
CA PRO A 226 -15.37 7.15 1.21
C PRO A 226 -15.85 5.77 0.76
N ILE A 227 -16.55 5.65 -0.37
CA ILE A 227 -16.98 4.36 -0.93
C ILE A 227 -15.76 3.48 -1.27
N GLU A 228 -14.72 4.07 -1.81
CA GLU A 228 -13.47 3.37 -2.10
C GLU A 228 -12.79 2.89 -0.82
N HIS A 229 -12.71 3.72 0.22
CA HIS A 229 -12.17 3.32 1.52
C HIS A 229 -12.92 2.12 2.11
N VAL A 230 -14.26 2.10 2.03
CA VAL A 230 -15.06 0.95 2.49
C VAL A 230 -14.66 -0.32 1.74
N ILE A 231 -14.54 -0.27 0.42
CA ILE A 231 -14.14 -1.42 -0.39
C ILE A 231 -12.68 -1.81 -0.10
N TYR A 232 -11.79 -0.84 -0.03
CA TYR A 232 -10.35 -1.02 0.19
C TYR A 232 -10.04 -1.71 1.53
N PHE A 233 -10.65 -1.25 2.62
CA PHE A 233 -10.44 -1.84 3.95
C PHE A 233 -11.22 -3.14 4.18
N SER A 234 -12.12 -3.54 3.28
CA SER A 234 -12.98 -4.73 3.47
C SER A 234 -12.21 -6.04 3.62
N SER A 235 -10.98 -6.14 3.12
CA SER A 235 -10.12 -7.32 3.31
C SER A 235 -9.83 -7.64 4.78
N ILE A 236 -9.97 -6.68 5.69
CA ILE A 236 -9.87 -6.89 7.15
C ILE A 236 -10.96 -7.85 7.65
N LEU A 237 -12.12 -7.90 6.99
CA LEU A 237 -13.22 -8.77 7.38
C LEU A 237 -12.91 -10.26 7.26
N ILE A 238 -11.79 -10.64 6.62
CA ILE A 238 -11.32 -12.03 6.57
C ILE A 238 -11.17 -12.65 7.97
N PHE A 239 -10.90 -11.83 8.98
CA PHE A 239 -10.74 -12.29 10.36
C PHE A 239 -12.06 -12.67 11.08
N PHE A 240 -13.21 -12.47 10.47
CA PHE A 240 -14.44 -13.14 10.89
C PHE A 240 -14.46 -14.64 10.52
N ILE A 241 -13.66 -15.04 9.52
CA ILE A 241 -13.65 -16.40 8.97
C ILE A 241 -12.37 -17.13 9.37
N VAL A 242 -11.24 -16.44 9.31
CA VAL A 242 -9.91 -17.01 9.63
C VAL A 242 -9.59 -16.80 11.09
N PRO A 243 -9.45 -17.89 11.89
CA PRO A 243 -9.02 -17.77 13.27
C PRO A 243 -7.66 -17.09 13.37
N ALA A 244 -7.57 -16.03 14.16
CA ALA A 244 -6.35 -15.25 14.32
C ALA A 244 -6.31 -14.52 15.67
N HIS A 245 -5.14 -14.13 16.14
CA HIS A 245 -5.02 -13.21 17.25
C HIS A 245 -5.27 -11.77 16.76
N PRO A 246 -5.89 -10.86 17.57
CA PRO A 246 -6.12 -9.46 17.15
C PRO A 246 -4.89 -8.72 16.61
N ILE A 247 -3.70 -9.12 17.03
CA ILE A 247 -2.44 -8.56 16.52
C ILE A 247 -2.26 -8.73 15.01
N HIS A 248 -2.75 -9.83 14.42
CA HIS A 248 -2.69 -10.08 12.98
C HIS A 248 -3.67 -9.19 12.22
N MET A 249 -4.85 -8.96 12.82
CA MET A 249 -5.82 -7.99 12.31
C MET A 249 -5.23 -6.58 12.33
N ILE A 250 -4.59 -6.17 13.43
CA ILE A 250 -3.89 -4.88 13.55
C ILE A 250 -2.76 -4.79 12.54
N ASN A 251 -2.00 -5.88 12.28
CA ASN A 251 -0.97 -5.91 11.25
C ASN A 251 -1.55 -5.63 9.86
N LEU A 252 -2.64 -6.29 9.48
CA LEU A 252 -3.31 -6.03 8.20
C LEU A 252 -3.88 -4.62 8.14
N ALA A 253 -4.60 -4.18 9.19
CA ALA A 253 -5.22 -2.87 9.27
C ALA A 253 -4.18 -1.73 9.19
N SER A 254 -3.08 -1.84 9.95
CA SER A 254 -1.98 -0.88 9.91
C SER A 254 -1.29 -0.85 8.55
N ARG A 255 -1.09 -2.02 7.94
CA ARG A 255 -0.51 -2.12 6.59
C ARG A 255 -1.39 -1.41 5.57
N LEU A 256 -2.69 -1.69 5.54
CA LEU A 256 -3.65 -0.98 4.68
C LEU A 256 -3.67 0.53 4.97
N GLY A 257 -3.54 0.92 6.24
CA GLY A 257 -3.58 2.32 6.66
C GLY A 257 -2.34 3.13 6.33
N VAL A 258 -1.13 2.54 6.38
CA VAL A 258 0.11 3.33 6.27
C VAL A 258 1.07 2.90 5.15
N ALA A 259 1.00 1.66 4.63
CA ALA A 259 1.85 1.24 3.51
C ALA A 259 1.60 2.04 2.21
N PRO A 260 0.38 2.52 1.91
CA PRO A 260 0.15 3.37 0.74
C PRO A 260 1.01 4.64 0.72
N ALA A 261 1.43 5.17 1.87
CA ALA A 261 2.36 6.31 1.92
C ALA A 261 3.68 6.00 1.20
N GLN A 262 4.23 4.81 1.44
CA GLN A 262 5.46 4.33 0.83
C GLN A 262 5.23 3.99 -0.65
N GLY A 263 4.16 3.26 -0.98
CA GLY A 263 3.83 2.88 -2.37
C GLY A 263 3.61 4.07 -3.30
N HIS A 264 3.21 5.22 -2.75
CA HIS A 264 2.94 6.46 -3.50
C HIS A 264 4.01 7.54 -3.34
N THR A 265 5.21 7.21 -2.86
CA THR A 265 6.26 8.25 -2.71
C THR A 265 6.62 8.94 -4.03
N GLY A 266 6.37 8.33 -5.17
CA GLY A 266 6.73 8.87 -6.49
C GLY A 266 8.21 8.75 -6.82
N PHE A 267 8.99 8.06 -5.98
CA PHE A 267 10.41 7.83 -6.13
C PHE A 267 10.71 6.34 -6.19
N ASP A 268 11.58 5.93 -7.10
CA ASP A 268 12.05 4.54 -7.22
C ASP A 268 12.90 4.13 -6.02
N ARG A 269 13.77 5.03 -5.58
CA ARG A 269 14.73 4.78 -4.52
C ARG A 269 14.76 5.91 -3.50
N LEU A 270 15.01 5.53 -2.25
CA LEU A 270 15.37 6.45 -1.17
C LEU A 270 16.90 6.43 -1.03
N VAL A 271 17.52 7.59 -1.11
CA VAL A 271 18.96 7.75 -0.87
C VAL A 271 19.22 7.78 0.63
N VAL A 272 20.06 6.85 1.11
CA VAL A 272 20.41 6.70 2.52
C VAL A 272 21.94 6.88 2.66
N GLY A 273 22.40 8.11 2.79
CA GLY A 273 23.84 8.43 2.82
C GLY A 273 24.44 8.56 1.40
N GLU A 274 25.79 8.62 1.33
CA GLU A 274 26.51 8.94 0.10
C GLU A 274 26.50 7.78 -0.93
N ASP A 275 26.56 6.53 -0.45
CA ASP A 275 26.74 5.34 -1.29
C ASP A 275 25.65 4.27 -1.15
N ALA A 276 24.57 4.55 -0.42
CA ALA A 276 23.50 3.60 -0.17
C ALA A 276 22.13 4.13 -0.63
N SER A 277 21.35 3.27 -1.25
CA SER A 277 19.94 3.53 -1.54
C SER A 277 19.11 2.27 -1.34
N MET A 278 17.84 2.45 -1.00
CA MET A 278 16.87 1.37 -0.85
C MET A 278 15.64 1.63 -1.72
N ASP A 279 14.92 0.58 -2.10
CA ASP A 279 13.70 0.72 -2.88
C ASP A 279 12.66 1.52 -2.07
N ALA A 280 12.12 2.58 -2.67
CA ALA A 280 11.16 3.47 -2.03
C ALA A 280 9.72 3.11 -2.37
N SER A 281 9.35 3.09 -3.67
CA SER A 281 8.00 2.73 -4.08
C SER A 281 7.99 1.73 -5.23
N TYR A 282 6.80 1.33 -5.66
CA TYR A 282 6.64 0.34 -6.71
C TYR A 282 6.42 1.02 -8.06
N TYR A 283 7.34 0.84 -9.01
CA TYR A 283 7.21 1.36 -10.37
C TYR A 283 5.94 0.83 -11.07
N ALA A 284 5.54 -0.41 -10.74
CA ALA A 284 4.29 -0.98 -11.23
C ALA A 284 3.08 -0.11 -10.89
N HIS A 285 3.00 0.36 -9.64
CA HIS A 285 1.89 1.19 -9.17
C HIS A 285 1.94 2.61 -9.78
N TYR A 286 3.14 3.18 -9.97
CA TYR A 286 3.27 4.42 -10.74
C TYR A 286 2.77 4.27 -12.18
N LEU A 287 3.08 3.15 -12.85
CA LEU A 287 2.56 2.87 -14.19
C LEU A 287 1.05 2.69 -14.19
N HIS A 288 0.47 2.15 -13.09
CA HIS A 288 -0.96 2.07 -12.91
C HIS A 288 -1.60 3.46 -12.87
N HIS A 289 -1.11 4.39 -12.06
CA HIS A 289 -1.57 5.78 -12.03
C HIS A 289 -1.40 6.52 -13.35
N LYS A 290 -0.41 6.13 -14.15
CA LYS A 290 -0.14 6.72 -15.46
C LYS A 290 -1.05 6.18 -16.55
N TYR A 291 -1.40 4.89 -16.53
CA TYR A 291 -2.09 4.19 -17.61
C TYR A 291 -3.49 3.67 -17.26
N PHE A 292 -3.84 3.56 -15.99
CA PHE A 292 -5.13 3.16 -15.41
C PHE A 292 -5.54 1.69 -15.62
N GLU A 293 -5.09 1.02 -16.68
CA GLU A 293 -5.56 -0.30 -17.11
C GLU A 293 -4.55 -1.43 -16.89
N VAL A 294 -3.48 -1.16 -16.14
CA VAL A 294 -2.37 -2.09 -15.91
C VAL A 294 -2.00 -2.11 -14.44
N ASN A 295 -1.42 -3.23 -13.97
CA ASN A 295 -0.78 -3.34 -12.65
C ASN A 295 -1.71 -2.94 -11.49
N TYR A 296 -2.79 -3.68 -11.31
CA TYR A 296 -3.73 -3.46 -10.19
C TYR A 296 -3.20 -3.96 -8.85
N ALA A 297 -2.18 -4.86 -8.84
CA ALA A 297 -1.52 -5.40 -7.66
C ALA A 297 -0.27 -4.61 -7.27
N ASP A 298 0.23 -4.81 -6.05
CA ASP A 298 1.52 -4.26 -5.59
C ASP A 298 2.73 -5.07 -6.10
N GLY A 299 2.52 -6.27 -6.65
CA GLY A 299 3.54 -7.04 -7.39
C GLY A 299 4.21 -8.16 -6.60
N MET A 300 3.72 -8.55 -5.43
CA MET A 300 4.23 -9.69 -4.69
C MET A 300 3.67 -11.01 -5.25
N VAL A 301 2.36 -11.09 -5.48
CA VAL A 301 1.67 -12.22 -6.11
C VAL A 301 1.41 -11.88 -7.59
N PRO A 302 1.69 -12.76 -8.56
CA PRO A 302 1.59 -12.44 -9.98
C PRO A 302 0.16 -12.37 -10.53
N LEU A 303 -0.75 -11.72 -9.78
CA LEU A 303 -2.17 -11.59 -10.10
C LEU A 303 -2.37 -10.84 -11.43
N ASP A 304 -1.65 -9.74 -11.65
CA ASP A 304 -1.75 -9.01 -12.92
C ASP A 304 -1.30 -9.86 -14.11
N LYS A 305 -0.30 -10.71 -13.93
CA LYS A 305 0.15 -11.64 -14.97
C LYS A 305 -0.91 -12.72 -15.24
N TRP A 306 -1.47 -13.30 -14.18
CA TRP A 306 -2.49 -14.35 -14.31
C TRP A 306 -3.79 -13.83 -14.92
N PHE A 307 -4.16 -12.58 -14.64
CA PHE A 307 -5.38 -11.96 -15.15
C PHE A 307 -5.18 -10.99 -16.31
N GLY A 308 -3.98 -10.97 -16.92
CA GLY A 308 -3.68 -10.29 -18.19
C GLY A 308 -3.61 -8.76 -18.11
N SER A 309 -3.37 -8.17 -16.92
CA SER A 309 -3.19 -6.73 -16.71
C SER A 309 -1.74 -6.32 -16.45
N PHE A 310 -0.79 -7.24 -16.55
CA PHE A 310 0.62 -6.96 -16.28
C PHE A 310 1.27 -6.07 -17.33
N HIS A 311 2.05 -5.10 -16.86
CA HIS A 311 2.92 -4.21 -17.64
C HIS A 311 4.26 -4.09 -16.92
N ASP A 312 5.33 -4.60 -17.51
CA ASP A 312 6.65 -4.69 -16.89
C ASP A 312 7.50 -3.43 -17.01
N GLY A 313 6.95 -2.36 -17.60
CA GLY A 313 7.66 -1.09 -17.83
C GLY A 313 8.40 -1.01 -19.18
N THR A 314 8.47 -2.10 -19.94
CA THR A 314 9.18 -2.11 -21.24
C THR A 314 8.40 -1.42 -22.37
N PRO A 315 9.08 -0.97 -23.45
CA PRO A 315 8.43 -0.47 -24.65
C PRO A 315 7.48 -1.49 -25.28
N GLU A 316 7.85 -2.78 -25.25
CA GLU A 316 7.07 -3.90 -25.80
C GLU A 316 5.74 -4.04 -25.05
N ALA A 317 5.75 -3.98 -23.71
CA ALA A 317 4.54 -4.00 -22.89
C ALA A 317 3.65 -2.78 -23.17
N HIS A 318 4.24 -1.62 -23.42
CA HIS A 318 3.53 -0.40 -23.79
C HIS A 318 2.80 -0.54 -25.14
N GLU A 319 3.46 -1.07 -26.17
CA GLU A 319 2.82 -1.33 -27.47
C GLU A 319 1.74 -2.41 -27.37
N ALA A 320 1.95 -3.46 -26.58
CA ALA A 320 0.94 -4.48 -26.31
C ALA A 320 -0.31 -3.88 -25.60
N MET A 321 -0.11 -2.97 -24.65
CA MET A 321 -1.19 -2.23 -24.01
C MET A 321 -1.96 -1.38 -25.02
N LYS A 322 -1.29 -0.60 -25.88
CA LYS A 322 -1.93 0.20 -26.94
C LYS A 322 -2.71 -0.66 -27.92
N ALA A 323 -2.17 -1.83 -28.29
CA ALA A 323 -2.87 -2.76 -29.18
C ALA A 323 -4.16 -3.31 -28.53
N ARG A 324 -4.15 -3.59 -27.22
CA ARG A 324 -5.36 -3.99 -26.48
C ARG A 324 -6.42 -2.89 -26.47
N ARG A 325 -6.02 -1.62 -26.23
CA ARG A 325 -6.94 -0.46 -26.28
C ARG A 325 -7.61 -0.33 -27.63
N ARG A 326 -6.83 -0.36 -28.72
CA ARG A 326 -7.38 -0.30 -30.10
C ARG A 326 -8.39 -1.39 -30.41
N ARG A 327 -8.19 -2.64 -29.88
CA ARG A 327 -9.15 -3.75 -30.07
C ARG A 327 -10.46 -3.56 -29.30
N ARG A 328 -10.44 -2.78 -28.21
CA ARG A 328 -11.63 -2.48 -27.40
C ARG A 328 -12.37 -1.23 -27.84
N GLY A 329 -11.87 -0.51 -28.85
CA GLY A 329 -12.46 0.73 -29.33
C GLY A 329 -12.31 1.92 -28.39
N VAL A 330 -11.27 1.86 -27.55
CA VAL A 330 -10.95 2.92 -26.58
C VAL A 330 -9.60 3.54 -26.93
#